data_7213b5a0a7813d59fbbad2895d94628e
#
_entry.id   7213b5a0a7813d59fbbad2895d94628e
#
_cell.length_a   1.000
_cell.length_b   1.000
_cell.length_c   1.000
_cell.angle_alpha   90.00
_cell.angle_beta   90.00
_cell.angle_gamma   90.00
#
_symmetry.space_group_name_H-M   'P 1'
#
loop_
_entity.id
_entity.type
_entity.pdbx_description
1 polymer ?
#
loop_
_entity_poly.entity_id
_entity_poly.type
_entity_poly.pdbx_seq_one_letter_code
_entity_poly.pdbx_strand_id
1 'polypeptide(L)'
;MSDFLKKFKRYKISYYSALIFTAIFIFTLIIPLISNDKPIIIKYEDRYYFPIFKNYAETEFGGDFATIANYKDPYLQNKIKEKGYFIFPPFKYSYDTINYYLKTPPPSPPSSENILGTDDQARDVFARLIYGLRISLLFGIILTVISSVIGIIIGAASGYFGGKFDIITQRIIEIWSGLPMIFILIIMTSFIIPNFWWLIIIMILFSWVSLILPVRAEFLKARKLEYVTAARSLGVSEHKIILKHILPNALIAAITFIPFIIIAG
;
A
#
# COMPACT_ATOMS: atom_id res chain seq x y z
N MET A 1 -2.43 11.90 24.84
CA MET A 1 -1.53 11.80 23.63
C MET A 1 -0.08 12.11 23.96
N SER A 2 0.22 13.10 24.84
CA SER A 2 1.61 13.44 25.24
C SER A 2 2.36 12.33 25.99
N ASP A 3 1.69 11.58 26.87
CA ASP A 3 2.32 10.53 27.67
C ASP A 3 2.64 9.27 26.87
N PHE A 4 1.83 8.92 25.87
CA PHE A 4 2.11 7.82 24.96
C PHE A 4 3.37 8.11 24.13
N LEU A 5 3.48 9.29 23.54
CA LEU A 5 4.65 9.70 22.77
C LEU A 5 5.92 9.76 23.61
N LYS A 6 5.82 10.21 24.88
CA LYS A 6 6.96 10.20 25.82
C LYS A 6 7.41 8.78 26.15
N LYS A 7 6.47 7.87 26.42
CA LYS A 7 6.77 6.45 26.65
C LYS A 7 7.37 5.80 25.42
N PHE A 8 6.82 6.05 24.22
CA PHE A 8 7.31 5.50 22.95
C PHE A 8 8.75 5.94 22.66
N LYS A 9 9.08 7.24 22.86
CA LYS A 9 10.45 7.75 22.72
C LYS A 9 11.47 7.12 23.68
N ARG A 10 11.01 6.59 24.81
CA ARG A 10 11.88 5.88 25.76
C ARG A 10 12.41 4.56 25.20
N TYR A 11 11.65 3.89 24.33
CA TYR A 11 12.08 2.68 23.63
C TYR A 11 12.77 3.06 22.31
N LYS A 12 14.08 3.38 22.39
CA LYS A 12 14.87 3.92 21.26
C LYS A 12 14.75 3.09 19.98
N ILE A 13 14.82 1.74 20.08
CA ILE A 13 14.74 0.84 18.93
C ILE A 13 13.40 1.01 18.23
N SER A 14 12.29 0.91 18.94
CA SER A 14 10.94 1.06 18.38
C SER A 14 10.73 2.44 17.77
N TYR A 15 11.23 3.49 18.42
CA TYR A 15 11.14 4.86 17.92
C TYR A 15 11.89 5.06 16.60
N TYR A 16 13.17 4.61 16.53
CA TYR A 16 13.97 4.75 15.32
C TYR A 16 13.44 3.86 14.18
N SER A 17 12.98 2.64 14.48
CA SER A 17 12.36 1.77 13.47
C SER A 17 11.10 2.39 12.88
N ALA A 18 10.24 2.97 13.71
CA ALA A 18 9.04 3.67 13.23
C ALA A 18 9.39 4.92 12.40
N LEU A 19 10.43 5.66 12.81
CA LEU A 19 10.91 6.84 12.08
C LEU A 19 11.48 6.45 10.71
N ILE A 20 12.31 5.41 10.65
CA ILE A 20 12.88 4.90 9.40
C ILE A 20 11.75 4.41 8.47
N PHE A 21 10.82 3.60 8.99
CA PHE A 21 9.68 3.13 8.20
C PHE A 21 8.84 4.29 7.64
N THR A 22 8.55 5.28 8.49
CA THR A 22 7.80 6.48 8.07
C THR A 22 8.56 7.27 7.02
N ALA A 23 9.88 7.43 7.17
CA ALA A 23 10.72 8.13 6.20
C ALA A 23 10.73 7.39 4.85
N ILE A 24 10.89 6.07 4.85
CA ILE A 24 10.82 5.24 3.65
C ILE A 24 9.43 5.38 3.01
N PHE A 25 8.36 5.31 3.80
CA PHE A 25 7.00 5.46 3.28
C PHE A 25 6.78 6.84 2.63
N ILE A 26 7.20 7.92 3.29
CA ILE A 26 7.12 9.27 2.72
C ILE A 26 7.94 9.36 1.44
N PHE A 27 9.15 8.79 1.43
CA PHE A 27 9.99 8.70 0.23
C PHE A 27 9.24 8.03 -0.92
N THR A 28 8.50 6.94 -0.67
CA THR A 28 7.74 6.26 -1.74
C THR A 28 6.62 7.12 -2.34
N LEU A 29 6.04 8.05 -1.56
CA LEU A 29 5.01 8.95 -2.06
C LEU A 29 5.56 10.00 -3.03
N ILE A 30 6.81 10.42 -2.85
CA ILE A 30 7.46 11.42 -3.70
C ILE A 30 8.20 10.83 -4.90
N ILE A 31 8.25 9.50 -5.06
CA ILE A 31 8.93 8.81 -6.17
C ILE A 31 8.53 9.38 -7.55
N PRO A 32 7.24 9.67 -7.86
CA PRO A 32 6.90 10.23 -9.17
C PRO A 32 7.52 11.60 -9.44
N LEU A 33 7.93 12.34 -8.40
CA LEU A 33 8.65 13.61 -8.53
C LEU A 33 10.16 13.41 -8.70
N ILE A 34 10.68 12.22 -8.38
CA ILE A 34 12.09 11.87 -8.46
C ILE A 34 12.38 11.16 -9.79
N SER A 35 11.50 10.24 -10.19
CA SER A 35 11.66 9.39 -11.37
C SER A 35 10.33 9.30 -12.11
N ASN A 36 10.27 9.87 -13.32
CA ASN A 36 9.09 9.84 -14.17
C ASN A 36 9.48 10.21 -15.61
N ASP A 37 8.78 9.68 -16.57
CA ASP A 37 8.91 10.03 -17.98
C ASP A 37 8.09 11.27 -18.38
N LYS A 38 7.30 11.81 -17.45
CA LYS A 38 6.52 13.03 -17.62
C LYS A 38 7.18 14.20 -16.88
N PRO A 39 7.20 15.41 -17.47
CA PRO A 39 7.65 16.61 -16.78
C PRO A 39 6.81 16.91 -15.53
N ILE A 40 7.46 17.44 -14.50
CA ILE A 40 6.78 17.93 -13.28
C ILE A 40 5.88 19.11 -13.64
N ILE A 41 6.44 20.04 -14.42
CA ILE A 41 5.77 21.25 -14.86
C ILE A 41 6.17 21.55 -16.31
N ILE A 42 5.19 22.00 -17.08
CA ILE A 42 5.39 22.61 -18.41
C ILE A 42 4.75 23.99 -18.37
N LYS A 43 5.50 25.01 -18.76
CA LYS A 43 4.93 26.28 -19.18
C LYS A 43 4.89 26.27 -20.70
N TYR A 44 3.70 26.40 -21.30
CA TYR A 44 3.50 26.51 -22.73
C TYR A 44 2.59 27.68 -23.02
N GLU A 45 3.05 28.64 -23.81
CA GLU A 45 2.43 29.94 -23.95
C GLU A 45 2.27 30.60 -22.56
N ASP A 46 1.07 31.03 -22.19
CA ASP A 46 0.81 31.64 -20.87
C ASP A 46 0.15 30.68 -19.88
N ARG A 47 0.19 29.35 -20.11
CA ARG A 47 -0.45 28.35 -19.28
C ARG A 47 0.57 27.40 -18.65
N TYR A 48 0.24 26.97 -17.42
CA TYR A 48 1.00 25.95 -16.70
C TYR A 48 0.27 24.60 -16.76
N TYR A 49 1.01 23.54 -17.04
CA TYR A 49 0.55 22.16 -17.11
C TYR A 49 1.35 21.29 -16.15
N PHE A 50 0.69 20.29 -15.56
CA PHE A 50 1.28 19.37 -14.59
C PHE A 50 1.10 17.92 -15.05
N PRO A 51 1.92 17.42 -15.99
CA PRO A 51 1.75 16.11 -16.61
C PRO A 51 1.84 14.93 -15.65
N ILE A 52 2.54 15.08 -14.53
CA ILE A 52 2.61 14.04 -13.48
C ILE A 52 1.21 13.73 -12.90
N PHE A 53 0.33 14.73 -12.80
CA PHE A 53 -0.98 14.58 -12.17
C PHE A 53 -2.11 14.38 -13.17
N LYS A 54 -1.96 14.89 -14.39
CA LYS A 54 -3.01 14.87 -15.42
C LYS A 54 -2.40 14.54 -16.78
N ASN A 55 -3.07 13.67 -17.53
CA ASN A 55 -2.71 13.43 -18.92
C ASN A 55 -3.26 14.56 -19.80
N TYR A 56 -2.42 15.03 -20.71
CA TYR A 56 -2.77 16.05 -21.70
C TYR A 56 -2.59 15.46 -23.10
N ALA A 57 -3.40 15.94 -24.05
CA ALA A 57 -3.25 15.57 -25.44
C ALA A 57 -2.04 16.30 -26.06
N GLU A 58 -1.40 15.68 -27.04
CA GLU A 58 -0.27 16.27 -27.75
C GLU A 58 -0.66 17.59 -28.45
N THR A 59 -1.90 17.68 -28.93
CA THR A 59 -2.47 18.88 -29.54
C THR A 59 -2.45 20.11 -28.63
N GLU A 60 -2.46 19.95 -27.31
CA GLU A 60 -2.36 21.07 -26.36
C GLU A 60 -0.99 21.75 -26.40
N PHE A 61 0.02 21.09 -26.93
CA PHE A 61 1.38 21.57 -27.09
C PHE A 61 1.79 21.81 -28.55
N GLY A 62 0.78 21.92 -29.43
CA GLY A 62 1.02 22.15 -30.86
C GLY A 62 1.44 20.90 -31.64
N GLY A 63 1.22 19.72 -31.10
CA GLY A 63 1.40 18.47 -31.82
C GLY A 63 0.23 18.14 -32.74
N ASP A 64 0.39 17.13 -33.58
CA ASP A 64 -0.54 16.83 -34.68
C ASP A 64 -1.62 15.82 -34.28
N PHE A 65 -1.44 15.09 -33.17
CA PHE A 65 -2.32 13.99 -32.78
C PHE A 65 -3.07 14.27 -31.45
N ALA A 66 -4.34 13.86 -31.39
CA ALA A 66 -5.14 13.94 -30.16
C ALA A 66 -4.87 12.78 -29.18
N THR A 67 -3.71 12.12 -29.30
CA THR A 67 -3.23 11.09 -28.38
C THR A 67 -2.60 11.70 -27.14
N ILE A 68 -2.40 10.90 -26.09
CA ILE A 68 -1.67 11.34 -24.88
C ILE A 68 -0.26 11.72 -25.28
N ALA A 69 0.17 12.92 -24.87
CA ALA A 69 1.47 13.49 -25.18
C ALA A 69 2.61 12.58 -24.70
N ASN A 70 3.50 12.21 -25.61
CA ASN A 70 4.77 11.56 -25.30
C ASN A 70 5.87 12.62 -25.13
N TYR A 71 6.14 13.00 -23.87
CA TYR A 71 7.12 14.05 -23.56
C TYR A 71 8.58 13.64 -23.81
N LYS A 72 8.85 12.40 -24.19
CA LYS A 72 10.18 11.96 -24.65
C LYS A 72 10.40 12.10 -26.15
N ASP A 73 9.34 12.36 -26.90
CA ASP A 73 9.42 12.62 -28.33
C ASP A 73 10.20 13.94 -28.59
N PRO A 74 11.32 13.92 -29.33
CA PRO A 74 12.06 15.11 -29.69
C PRO A 74 11.22 16.17 -30.43
N TYR A 75 10.27 15.73 -31.26
CA TYR A 75 9.37 16.62 -31.99
C TYR A 75 8.53 17.45 -31.02
N LEU A 76 7.86 16.79 -30.07
CA LEU A 76 7.02 17.46 -29.08
C LEU A 76 7.87 18.34 -28.13
N GLN A 77 9.06 17.88 -27.74
CA GLN A 77 9.97 18.68 -26.93
C GLN A 77 10.39 19.99 -27.59
N ASN A 78 10.65 19.96 -28.92
CA ASN A 78 11.01 21.15 -29.67
C ASN A 78 9.83 22.11 -29.75
N LYS A 79 8.62 21.62 -30.03
CA LYS A 79 7.40 22.42 -30.01
C LYS A 79 7.17 23.13 -28.67
N ILE A 80 7.36 22.43 -27.56
CA ILE A 80 7.21 23.03 -26.23
C ILE A 80 8.32 24.08 -25.99
N LYS A 81 9.56 23.83 -26.40
CA LYS A 81 10.70 24.77 -26.24
C LYS A 81 10.54 26.04 -27.07
N GLU A 82 9.87 25.99 -28.23
CA GLU A 82 9.60 27.17 -29.06
C GLU A 82 8.75 28.23 -28.35
N LYS A 83 7.80 27.79 -27.49
CA LYS A 83 6.81 28.64 -26.85
C LYS A 83 6.82 28.59 -25.31
N GLY A 84 7.77 27.86 -24.72
CA GLY A 84 7.84 27.69 -23.29
C GLY A 84 9.02 26.87 -22.78
N TYR A 85 8.84 26.25 -21.64
CA TYR A 85 9.86 25.36 -21.05
C TYR A 85 9.18 24.21 -20.29
N PHE A 86 9.96 23.18 -20.01
CA PHE A 86 9.54 22.04 -19.17
C PHE A 86 10.66 21.64 -18.21
N ILE A 87 10.24 21.10 -17.05
CA ILE A 87 11.14 20.62 -16.00
C ILE A 87 10.81 19.14 -15.78
N PHE A 88 11.76 18.26 -16.13
CA PHE A 88 11.67 16.83 -15.82
C PHE A 88 12.14 16.56 -14.38
N PRO A 89 11.69 15.42 -13.80
CA PRO A 89 12.34 14.83 -12.64
C PRO A 89 13.84 14.58 -12.88
N PRO A 90 14.65 14.42 -11.81
CA PRO A 90 16.06 14.07 -11.92
C PRO A 90 16.31 12.80 -12.78
N PHE A 91 15.46 11.78 -12.60
CA PHE A 91 15.47 10.56 -13.40
C PHE A 91 14.28 10.57 -14.36
N LYS A 92 14.56 10.58 -15.64
CA LYS A 92 13.55 10.77 -16.71
C LYS A 92 12.92 9.45 -17.18
N TYR A 93 12.81 8.47 -16.29
CA TYR A 93 12.23 7.15 -16.58
C TYR A 93 11.17 6.80 -15.56
N SER A 94 10.07 6.21 -16.02
CA SER A 94 9.07 5.52 -15.22
C SER A 94 9.38 4.01 -15.16
N TYR A 95 8.63 3.24 -14.41
CA TYR A 95 8.83 1.78 -14.27
C TYR A 95 8.58 1.00 -15.56
N ASP A 96 7.83 1.56 -16.49
CA ASP A 96 7.41 0.96 -17.76
C ASP A 96 8.01 1.66 -18.99
N THR A 97 8.76 2.76 -18.79
CA THR A 97 9.35 3.51 -19.91
C THR A 97 10.46 2.72 -20.59
N ILE A 98 10.27 2.45 -21.88
CA ILE A 98 11.28 1.80 -22.73
C ILE A 98 12.25 2.85 -23.24
N ASN A 99 13.55 2.59 -23.09
CA ASN A 99 14.60 3.43 -23.64
C ASN A 99 14.97 2.96 -25.06
N TYR A 100 14.46 3.63 -26.07
CA TYR A 100 14.75 3.32 -27.48
C TYR A 100 16.11 3.83 -27.98
N TYR A 101 16.83 4.60 -27.17
CA TYR A 101 18.08 5.27 -27.56
C TYR A 101 19.32 4.64 -26.89
N LEU A 102 19.22 3.36 -26.53
CA LEU A 102 20.34 2.63 -25.95
C LEU A 102 21.47 2.45 -26.96
N LYS A 103 22.71 2.64 -26.50
CA LYS A 103 23.91 2.43 -27.31
C LYS A 103 24.28 0.94 -27.44
N THR A 104 23.82 0.12 -26.50
CA THR A 104 24.06 -1.33 -26.45
C THR A 104 22.73 -2.07 -26.42
N PRO A 105 22.66 -3.29 -26.98
CA PRO A 105 21.41 -4.08 -26.87
C PRO A 105 21.00 -4.33 -25.40
N PRO A 106 19.69 -4.36 -25.09
CA PRO A 106 19.24 -4.71 -23.77
C PRO A 106 19.50 -6.21 -23.46
N PRO A 107 19.84 -6.56 -22.19
CA PRO A 107 20.03 -5.67 -21.05
C PRO A 107 21.34 -4.86 -21.15
N SER A 108 21.27 -3.54 -20.99
CA SER A 108 22.42 -2.64 -21.05
C SER A 108 23.06 -2.45 -19.67
N PRO A 109 24.41 -2.34 -19.59
CA PRO A 109 25.11 -2.11 -18.33
C PRO A 109 24.80 -0.73 -17.74
N PRO A 110 25.14 -0.49 -16.46
CA PRO A 110 25.02 0.81 -15.82
C PRO A 110 25.68 1.94 -16.63
N SER A 111 25.01 3.08 -16.69
CA SER A 111 25.46 4.27 -17.43
C SER A 111 25.04 5.55 -16.69
N SER A 112 25.47 6.72 -17.20
CA SER A 112 25.04 8.01 -16.64
C SER A 112 23.54 8.28 -16.78
N GLU A 113 22.89 7.66 -17.77
CA GLU A 113 21.43 7.80 -17.98
C GLU A 113 20.64 6.72 -17.25
N ASN A 114 21.17 5.51 -17.18
CA ASN A 114 20.56 4.36 -16.52
C ASN A 114 21.50 3.84 -15.42
N ILE A 115 21.39 4.38 -14.21
CA ILE A 115 22.34 4.15 -13.09
C ILE A 115 22.56 2.67 -12.78
N LEU A 116 21.50 1.87 -12.79
CA LEU A 116 21.56 0.42 -12.57
C LEU A 116 21.44 -0.38 -13.87
N GLY A 117 21.61 0.28 -15.01
CA GLY A 117 21.41 -0.35 -16.32
C GLY A 117 19.94 -0.54 -16.67
N THR A 118 19.68 -1.36 -17.68
CA THR A 118 18.34 -1.69 -18.16
C THR A 118 18.06 -3.17 -18.07
N ASP A 119 16.77 -3.52 -18.04
CA ASP A 119 16.32 -4.91 -18.16
C ASP A 119 16.31 -5.39 -19.64
N ASP A 120 15.83 -6.60 -19.85
CA ASP A 120 15.67 -7.25 -21.15
C ASP A 120 14.71 -6.51 -22.11
N GLN A 121 13.84 -5.66 -21.58
CA GLN A 121 12.90 -4.82 -22.34
C GLN A 121 13.36 -3.36 -22.44
N ALA A 122 14.64 -3.08 -22.20
CA ALA A 122 15.20 -1.74 -22.21
C ALA A 122 14.57 -0.74 -21.21
N ARG A 123 13.98 -1.23 -20.11
CA ARG A 123 13.43 -0.39 -19.06
C ARG A 123 14.47 -0.14 -17.98
N ASP A 124 14.45 1.05 -17.39
CA ASP A 124 15.42 1.45 -16.36
C ASP A 124 15.24 0.64 -15.06
N VAL A 125 16.28 -0.06 -14.62
CA VAL A 125 16.25 -0.92 -13.43
C VAL A 125 16.08 -0.11 -12.15
N PHE A 126 16.69 1.09 -12.05
CA PHE A 126 16.55 1.94 -10.88
C PHE A 126 15.11 2.45 -10.73
N ALA A 127 14.51 2.95 -11.83
CA ALA A 127 13.10 3.35 -11.81
C ALA A 127 12.19 2.20 -11.37
N ARG A 128 12.37 1.01 -11.94
CA ARG A 128 11.59 -0.18 -11.56
C ARG A 128 11.74 -0.56 -10.10
N LEU A 129 12.95 -0.47 -9.55
CA LEU A 129 13.22 -0.79 -8.14
C LEU A 129 12.48 0.16 -7.19
N ILE A 130 12.58 1.47 -7.42
CA ILE A 130 11.92 2.44 -6.54
C ILE A 130 10.39 2.41 -6.67
N TYR A 131 9.85 2.23 -7.88
CA TYR A 131 8.41 2.04 -8.08
C TYR A 131 7.92 0.71 -7.50
N GLY A 132 8.72 -0.36 -7.59
CA GLY A 132 8.43 -1.63 -6.92
C GLY A 132 8.32 -1.48 -5.41
N LEU A 133 9.26 -0.75 -4.79
CA LEU A 133 9.21 -0.41 -3.36
C LEU A 133 7.91 0.33 -3.00
N ARG A 134 7.51 1.32 -3.81
CA ARG A 134 6.26 2.06 -3.62
C ARG A 134 5.04 1.15 -3.66
N ILE A 135 4.94 0.32 -4.70
CA ILE A 135 3.80 -0.59 -4.88
C ILE A 135 3.72 -1.59 -3.73
N SER A 136 4.85 -2.21 -3.35
CA SER A 136 4.92 -3.18 -2.26
C SER A 136 4.50 -2.58 -0.91
N LEU A 137 4.99 -1.37 -0.57
CA LEU A 137 4.62 -0.73 0.68
C LEU A 137 3.16 -0.30 0.71
N LEU A 138 2.63 0.26 -0.38
CA LEU A 138 1.22 0.61 -0.47
C LEU A 138 0.33 -0.63 -0.36
N PHE A 139 0.70 -1.70 -1.05
CA PHE A 139 0.01 -2.98 -1.01
C PHE A 139 -0.04 -3.54 0.42
N GLY A 140 1.12 -3.67 1.06
CA GLY A 140 1.22 -4.20 2.42
C GLY A 140 0.44 -3.36 3.45
N ILE A 141 0.49 -2.02 3.35
CA ILE A 141 -0.26 -1.14 4.26
C ILE A 141 -1.77 -1.27 4.05
N ILE A 142 -2.26 -1.20 2.80
CA ILE A 142 -3.69 -1.32 2.49
C ILE A 142 -4.21 -2.67 2.96
N LEU A 143 -3.50 -3.75 2.59
CA LEU A 143 -3.81 -5.11 3.01
C LEU A 143 -3.91 -5.22 4.53
N THR A 144 -2.88 -4.74 5.23
CA THR A 144 -2.80 -4.80 6.70
C THR A 144 -3.92 -4.05 7.36
N VAL A 145 -4.21 -2.82 6.93
CA VAL A 145 -5.26 -2.00 7.54
C VAL A 145 -6.62 -2.69 7.38
N ILE A 146 -6.97 -3.10 6.18
CA ILE A 146 -8.29 -3.70 5.91
C ILE A 146 -8.43 -5.05 6.60
N SER A 147 -7.43 -5.94 6.46
CA SER A 147 -7.45 -7.26 7.10
C SER A 147 -7.47 -7.16 8.63
N SER A 148 -6.76 -6.19 9.20
CA SER A 148 -6.77 -5.95 10.65
C SER A 148 -8.14 -5.51 11.14
N VAL A 149 -8.79 -4.60 10.43
CA VAL A 149 -10.15 -4.15 10.81
C VAL A 149 -11.13 -5.33 10.80
N ILE A 150 -11.13 -6.13 9.72
CA ILE A 150 -12.00 -7.31 9.60
C ILE A 150 -11.69 -8.33 10.70
N GLY A 151 -10.42 -8.68 10.88
CA GLY A 151 -9.98 -9.67 11.87
C GLY A 151 -10.30 -9.24 13.31
N ILE A 152 -10.12 -7.95 13.63
CA ILE A 152 -10.48 -7.40 14.94
C ILE A 152 -12.00 -7.45 15.17
N ILE A 153 -12.81 -7.06 14.19
CA ILE A 153 -14.29 -7.08 14.34
C ILE A 153 -14.78 -8.52 14.57
N ILE A 154 -14.35 -9.47 13.74
CA ILE A 154 -14.79 -10.87 13.84
C ILE A 154 -14.24 -11.52 15.11
N GLY A 155 -12.96 -11.31 15.43
CA GLY A 155 -12.32 -11.82 16.64
C GLY A 155 -12.97 -11.27 17.91
N ALA A 156 -13.26 -9.98 17.94
CA ALA A 156 -13.97 -9.32 19.05
C ALA A 156 -15.39 -9.88 19.24
N ALA A 157 -16.16 -9.99 18.16
CA ALA A 157 -17.51 -10.55 18.21
C ALA A 157 -17.50 -12.02 18.67
N SER A 158 -16.63 -12.85 18.11
CA SER A 158 -16.47 -14.25 18.48
C SER A 158 -16.08 -14.40 19.97
N GLY A 159 -15.07 -13.65 20.42
CA GLY A 159 -14.62 -13.68 21.80
C GLY A 159 -15.61 -13.11 22.81
N TYR A 160 -16.33 -12.04 22.45
CA TYR A 160 -17.30 -11.39 23.33
C TYR A 160 -18.59 -12.19 23.51
N PHE A 161 -19.27 -12.53 22.44
CA PHE A 161 -20.54 -13.27 22.48
C PHE A 161 -20.32 -14.73 22.89
N GLY A 162 -19.31 -15.38 22.35
CA GLY A 162 -19.00 -16.79 22.68
C GLY A 162 -20.09 -17.77 22.26
N GLY A 163 -20.14 -18.93 22.93
CA GLY A 163 -21.17 -19.94 22.73
C GLY A 163 -21.30 -20.42 21.29
N LYS A 164 -22.52 -20.52 20.78
CA LYS A 164 -22.79 -21.01 19.41
C LYS A 164 -22.18 -20.11 18.33
N PHE A 165 -22.20 -18.79 18.54
CA PHE A 165 -21.61 -17.85 17.60
C PHE A 165 -20.10 -18.10 17.42
N ASP A 166 -19.40 -18.27 18.53
CA ASP A 166 -17.98 -18.58 18.53
C ASP A 166 -17.66 -19.91 17.82
N ILE A 167 -18.41 -20.95 18.14
CA ILE A 167 -18.23 -22.28 17.52
C ILE A 167 -18.42 -22.19 15.98
N ILE A 168 -19.49 -21.53 15.53
CA ILE A 168 -19.77 -21.38 14.10
C ILE A 168 -18.63 -20.57 13.42
N THR A 169 -18.21 -19.46 14.03
CA THR A 169 -17.13 -18.64 13.50
C THR A 169 -15.84 -19.44 13.37
N GLN A 170 -15.48 -20.25 14.39
CA GLN A 170 -14.29 -21.10 14.32
C GLN A 170 -14.40 -22.14 13.19
N ARG A 171 -15.58 -22.76 12.99
CA ARG A 171 -15.78 -23.71 11.89
C ARG A 171 -15.62 -23.07 10.51
N ILE A 172 -16.15 -21.85 10.35
CA ILE A 172 -15.96 -21.09 9.11
C ILE A 172 -14.45 -20.81 8.87
N ILE A 173 -13.74 -20.40 9.92
CA ILE A 173 -12.30 -20.12 9.84
C ILE A 173 -11.51 -21.39 9.47
N GLU A 174 -11.82 -22.52 10.09
CA GLU A 174 -11.17 -23.80 9.82
C GLU A 174 -11.34 -24.20 8.35
N ILE A 175 -12.57 -24.15 7.83
CA ILE A 175 -12.87 -24.46 6.42
C ILE A 175 -12.14 -23.48 5.50
N TRP A 176 -12.20 -22.18 5.82
CA TRP A 176 -11.59 -21.13 5.00
C TRP A 176 -10.06 -21.25 4.94
N SER A 177 -9.44 -21.51 6.08
CA SER A 177 -7.98 -21.69 6.19
C SER A 177 -7.48 -22.97 5.52
N GLY A 178 -8.36 -23.95 5.31
CA GLY A 178 -8.06 -25.18 4.57
C GLY A 178 -7.99 -24.99 3.06
N LEU A 179 -8.45 -23.84 2.53
CA LEU A 179 -8.39 -23.54 1.11
C LEU A 179 -6.96 -23.12 0.71
N PRO A 180 -6.33 -23.81 -0.25
CA PRO A 180 -4.98 -23.44 -0.68
C PRO A 180 -5.05 -22.18 -1.55
N MET A 181 -4.62 -21.07 -0.98
CA MET A 181 -4.69 -19.73 -1.57
C MET A 181 -4.08 -19.66 -2.99
N ILE A 182 -2.94 -20.34 -3.20
CA ILE A 182 -2.25 -20.36 -4.50
C ILE A 182 -3.16 -20.93 -5.61
N PHE A 183 -3.93 -21.99 -5.36
CA PHE A 183 -4.84 -22.53 -6.36
C PHE A 183 -5.97 -21.57 -6.69
N ILE A 184 -6.47 -20.84 -5.69
CA ILE A 184 -7.50 -19.81 -5.91
C ILE A 184 -6.94 -18.68 -6.76
N LEU A 185 -5.71 -18.22 -6.49
CA LEU A 185 -5.03 -17.21 -7.30
C LEU A 185 -4.89 -17.68 -8.76
N ILE A 186 -4.42 -18.90 -9.01
CA ILE A 186 -4.25 -19.45 -10.35
C ILE A 186 -5.60 -19.52 -11.08
N ILE A 187 -6.64 -20.01 -10.42
CA ILE A 187 -7.99 -20.12 -11.02
C ILE A 187 -8.50 -18.70 -11.36
N MET A 188 -8.39 -17.76 -10.44
CA MET A 188 -8.90 -16.39 -10.65
C MET A 188 -8.16 -15.65 -11.77
N THR A 189 -6.84 -15.87 -11.91
CA THR A 189 -6.06 -15.26 -13.02
C THR A 189 -6.44 -15.81 -14.39
N SER A 190 -7.07 -16.98 -14.47
CA SER A 190 -7.59 -17.53 -15.73
C SER A 190 -8.85 -16.78 -16.24
N PHE A 191 -9.59 -16.15 -15.34
CA PHE A 191 -10.83 -15.42 -15.69
C PHE A 191 -10.65 -13.90 -15.71
N ILE A 192 -9.69 -13.38 -14.96
CA ILE A 192 -9.52 -11.95 -14.71
C ILE A 192 -8.05 -11.57 -14.90
N ILE A 193 -7.81 -10.53 -15.69
CA ILE A 193 -6.45 -9.98 -15.86
C ILE A 193 -5.97 -9.44 -14.51
N PRO A 194 -4.85 -9.97 -13.97
CA PRO A 194 -4.32 -9.55 -12.69
C PRO A 194 -3.99 -8.05 -12.69
N ASN A 195 -4.49 -7.36 -11.69
CA ASN A 195 -4.13 -5.98 -11.41
C ASN A 195 -3.98 -5.77 -9.89
N PHE A 196 -3.44 -4.61 -9.52
CA PHE A 196 -3.15 -4.26 -8.13
C PHE A 196 -4.37 -4.43 -7.19
N TRP A 197 -5.54 -3.96 -7.60
CA TRP A 197 -6.75 -4.02 -6.78
C TRP A 197 -7.31 -5.44 -6.65
N TRP A 198 -7.24 -6.23 -7.70
CA TRP A 198 -7.64 -7.64 -7.66
C TRP A 198 -6.79 -8.44 -6.69
N LEU A 199 -5.46 -8.25 -6.75
CA LEU A 199 -4.55 -8.92 -5.83
C LEU A 199 -4.85 -8.54 -4.38
N ILE A 200 -5.09 -7.25 -4.09
CA ILE A 200 -5.49 -6.80 -2.76
C ILE A 200 -6.77 -7.49 -2.29
N ILE A 201 -7.82 -7.54 -3.12
CA ILE A 201 -9.09 -8.16 -2.75
C ILE A 201 -8.90 -9.62 -2.40
N ILE A 202 -8.20 -10.38 -3.23
CA ILE A 202 -7.96 -11.80 -2.97
C ILE A 202 -7.12 -11.98 -1.70
N MET A 203 -6.06 -11.20 -1.51
CA MET A 203 -5.22 -11.28 -0.33
C MET A 203 -5.99 -10.92 0.95
N ILE A 204 -6.87 -9.91 0.91
CA ILE A 204 -7.74 -9.57 2.03
C ILE A 204 -8.62 -10.77 2.42
N LEU A 205 -9.18 -11.50 1.45
CA LEU A 205 -10.04 -12.67 1.72
C LEU A 205 -9.36 -13.74 2.58
N PHE A 206 -8.03 -13.79 2.62
CA PHE A 206 -7.28 -14.76 3.41
C PHE A 206 -6.58 -14.15 4.63
N SER A 207 -6.07 -12.95 4.53
CA SER A 207 -5.22 -12.33 5.56
C SER A 207 -5.94 -11.97 6.86
N TRP A 208 -7.26 -11.71 6.82
CA TRP A 208 -8.05 -11.33 7.99
C TRP A 208 -8.09 -12.40 9.09
N VAL A 209 -7.89 -13.68 8.73
CA VAL A 209 -7.93 -14.82 9.66
C VAL A 209 -6.83 -14.73 10.71
N SER A 210 -5.65 -14.20 10.35
CA SER A 210 -4.46 -14.17 11.21
C SER A 210 -4.67 -13.42 12.52
N LEU A 211 -5.52 -12.37 12.55
CA LEU A 211 -5.79 -11.57 13.75
C LEU A 211 -6.96 -12.09 14.59
N ILE A 212 -7.79 -12.97 14.06
CA ILE A 212 -8.99 -13.41 14.78
C ILE A 212 -8.63 -14.11 16.07
N LEU A 213 -7.74 -15.09 16.03
CA LEU A 213 -7.41 -15.89 17.20
C LEU A 213 -6.83 -15.08 18.35
N PRO A 214 -5.81 -14.20 18.16
CA PRO A 214 -5.29 -13.38 19.24
C PRO A 214 -6.32 -12.40 19.79
N VAL A 215 -7.10 -11.74 18.93
CA VAL A 215 -8.14 -10.80 19.37
C VAL A 215 -9.26 -11.53 20.12
N ARG A 216 -9.71 -12.68 19.59
CA ARG A 216 -10.71 -13.53 20.26
C ARG A 216 -10.24 -13.96 21.65
N ALA A 217 -9.00 -14.41 21.78
CA ALA A 217 -8.46 -14.83 23.09
C ALA A 217 -8.51 -13.70 24.13
N GLU A 218 -8.12 -12.48 23.74
CA GLU A 218 -8.17 -11.31 24.62
C GLU A 218 -9.63 -10.95 25.01
N PHE A 219 -10.56 -11.03 24.07
CA PHE A 219 -11.98 -10.77 24.37
C PHE A 219 -12.60 -11.85 25.27
N LEU A 220 -12.27 -13.13 25.07
CA LEU A 220 -12.69 -14.23 25.93
C LEU A 220 -12.20 -14.06 27.37
N LYS A 221 -10.96 -13.58 27.54
CA LYS A 221 -10.37 -13.25 28.83
C LYS A 221 -11.06 -12.02 29.44
N ALA A 222 -11.09 -10.94 28.70
CA ALA A 222 -11.54 -9.63 29.20
C ALA A 222 -13.01 -9.62 29.62
N ARG A 223 -13.89 -10.34 28.92
CA ARG A 223 -15.34 -10.38 29.24
C ARG A 223 -15.66 -10.93 30.63
N LYS A 224 -14.71 -11.66 31.25
CA LYS A 224 -14.84 -12.26 32.59
C LYS A 224 -14.27 -11.37 33.69
N LEU A 225 -13.61 -10.26 33.36
CA LEU A 225 -12.98 -9.38 34.32
C LEU A 225 -14.01 -8.57 35.11
N GLU A 226 -13.70 -8.28 36.36
CA GLU A 226 -14.60 -7.62 37.31
C GLU A 226 -15.14 -6.28 36.81
N TYR A 227 -14.27 -5.46 36.15
CA TYR A 227 -14.68 -4.17 35.65
C TYR A 227 -15.71 -4.27 34.50
N VAL A 228 -15.66 -5.34 33.70
CA VAL A 228 -16.65 -5.60 32.64
C VAL A 228 -17.97 -6.05 33.25
N THR A 229 -17.92 -6.94 34.24
CA THR A 229 -19.09 -7.42 34.95
C THR A 229 -19.76 -6.29 35.71
N ALA A 230 -19.00 -5.44 36.38
CA ALA A 230 -19.51 -4.26 37.08
C ALA A 230 -20.19 -3.27 36.11
N ALA A 231 -19.54 -2.98 34.96
CA ALA A 231 -20.14 -2.11 33.94
C ALA A 231 -21.46 -2.65 33.40
N ARG A 232 -21.56 -3.98 33.22
CA ARG A 232 -22.82 -4.65 32.80
C ARG A 232 -23.89 -4.55 33.86
N SER A 233 -23.55 -4.76 35.14
CA SER A 233 -24.49 -4.62 36.27
C SER A 233 -25.02 -3.19 36.44
N LEU A 234 -24.22 -2.20 36.05
CA LEU A 234 -24.62 -0.78 36.03
C LEU A 234 -25.45 -0.40 34.77
N GLY A 235 -25.80 -1.36 33.92
CA GLY A 235 -26.64 -1.12 32.74
C GLY A 235 -25.94 -0.46 31.58
N VAL A 236 -24.57 -0.49 31.52
CA VAL A 236 -23.80 0.02 30.37
C VAL A 236 -24.10 -0.87 29.17
N SER A 237 -24.43 -0.25 28.03
CA SER A 237 -24.74 -0.97 26.81
C SER A 237 -23.53 -1.80 26.31
N GLU A 238 -23.82 -2.99 25.75
CA GLU A 238 -22.82 -3.94 25.27
C GLU A 238 -21.83 -3.29 24.27
N HIS A 239 -22.32 -2.43 23.38
CA HIS A 239 -21.45 -1.66 22.46
C HIS A 239 -20.42 -0.78 23.19
N LYS A 240 -20.85 -0.10 24.26
CA LYS A 240 -19.93 0.72 25.07
C LYS A 240 -18.91 -0.15 25.81
N ILE A 241 -19.31 -1.32 26.31
CA ILE A 241 -18.43 -2.27 26.97
C ILE A 241 -17.38 -2.75 25.99
N ILE A 242 -17.79 -3.19 24.79
CA ILE A 242 -16.86 -3.64 23.74
C ILE A 242 -15.87 -2.53 23.36
N LEU A 243 -16.37 -1.36 22.95
CA LEU A 243 -15.56 -0.31 22.34
C LEU A 243 -14.72 0.48 23.36
N LYS A 244 -15.24 0.72 24.57
CA LYS A 244 -14.56 1.57 25.56
C LYS A 244 -13.80 0.81 26.62
N HIS A 245 -14.21 -0.40 26.95
CA HIS A 245 -13.61 -1.14 28.07
C HIS A 245 -12.75 -2.31 27.63
N ILE A 246 -13.13 -3.05 26.59
CA ILE A 246 -12.38 -4.25 26.17
C ILE A 246 -11.44 -3.95 25.00
N LEU A 247 -11.94 -3.34 23.93
CA LEU A 247 -11.20 -3.14 22.70
C LEU A 247 -9.86 -2.40 22.88
N PRO A 248 -9.76 -1.33 23.68
CA PRO A 248 -8.47 -0.64 23.85
C PRO A 248 -7.36 -1.54 24.42
N ASN A 249 -7.72 -2.46 25.31
CA ASN A 249 -6.79 -3.41 25.91
C ASN A 249 -6.47 -4.56 24.93
N ALA A 250 -7.47 -5.08 24.23
CA ALA A 250 -7.30 -6.13 23.24
C ALA A 250 -6.48 -5.68 22.04
N LEU A 251 -6.58 -4.39 21.63
CA LEU A 251 -5.75 -3.82 20.57
C LEU A 251 -4.25 -3.85 20.89
N ILE A 252 -3.86 -3.75 22.17
CA ILE A 252 -2.44 -3.84 22.57
C ILE A 252 -1.87 -5.19 22.14
N ALA A 253 -2.60 -6.27 22.35
CA ALA A 253 -2.21 -7.60 21.89
C ALA A 253 -2.27 -7.71 20.36
N ALA A 254 -3.31 -7.18 19.71
CA ALA A 254 -3.46 -7.22 18.27
C ALA A 254 -2.32 -6.49 17.54
N ILE A 255 -1.88 -5.33 18.05
CA ILE A 255 -0.80 -4.52 17.46
C ILE A 255 0.51 -5.32 17.34
N THR A 256 0.78 -6.26 18.23
CA THR A 256 1.98 -7.09 18.13
C THR A 256 1.99 -8.03 16.92
N PHE A 257 0.83 -8.35 16.36
CA PHE A 257 0.68 -9.22 15.18
C PHE A 257 0.62 -8.43 13.85
N ILE A 258 0.30 -7.13 13.88
CA ILE A 258 0.17 -6.30 12.68
C ILE A 258 1.45 -6.31 11.81
N PRO A 259 2.69 -6.19 12.35
CA PRO A 259 3.89 -6.25 11.53
C PRO A 259 4.04 -7.54 10.72
N PHE A 260 3.56 -8.67 11.25
CA PHE A 260 3.62 -9.95 10.54
C PHE A 260 2.68 -9.99 9.33
N ILE A 261 1.56 -9.28 9.37
CA ILE A 261 0.65 -9.16 8.23
C ILE A 261 1.28 -8.30 7.13
N ILE A 262 1.97 -7.21 7.48
CA ILE A 262 2.69 -6.36 6.52
C ILE A 262 3.77 -7.16 5.78
N ILE A 263 4.48 -8.04 6.49
CA ILE A 263 5.57 -8.84 5.91
C ILE A 263 5.03 -9.97 5.02
N ALA A 264 3.84 -10.49 5.33
CA ALA A 264 3.22 -11.60 4.60
C ALA A 264 2.50 -11.17 3.31
N GLY A 265 2.20 -9.86 3.12
CA GLY A 265 1.61 -9.29 1.90
C GLY A 265 2.66 -8.79 0.96
#